data_3becd9ffd78355232d53faa0e7b0d11a
#
_entry.id   3becd9ffd78355232d53faa0e7b0d11a
#
_cell.length_a   1.000
_cell.length_b   1.000
_cell.length_c   1.000
_cell.angle_alpha   90.00
_cell.angle_beta   90.00
_cell.angle_gamma   90.00
#
_symmetry.space_group_name_H-M   'P 1'
#
loop_
_entity.id
_entity.type
_entity.pdbx_description
1 polymer ?
#
loop_
_entity_poly.entity_id
_entity_poly.type
_entity_poly.pdbx_seq_one_letter_code
_entity_poly.pdbx_strand_id
1 'polypeptide(L)'
;MTKYRILFIDDEDSVRKALGDYFVELGHEVYRAGSGQEGLAVFEQVRPHVTVLDLKMPGMSGMDVLEVLRKKRAIVIMLTGHGEIETAVQAMRLGAENFLQKPVDMPHLVAAVEKAAEKADLRRENLELHARLAPNLRRRMMRAAIVVVLVGAAIWVGSLIGSASKAPAAKPIPVPIRGDTSTATAAPPLYDADSVHK
;
A
#
# COMPACT_ATOMS: atom_id res chain seq x y z
N MET A 1 16.21 31.28 4.52
CA MET A 1 16.63 30.11 3.72
C MET A 1 16.26 28.84 4.47
N THR A 2 15.77 27.83 3.78
CA THR A 2 15.44 26.53 4.40
C THR A 2 16.72 25.80 4.77
N LYS A 3 16.80 25.28 6.00
CA LYS A 3 17.97 24.55 6.51
C LYS A 3 17.85 23.07 6.08
N TYR A 4 18.80 22.59 5.29
CA TYR A 4 18.85 21.21 4.82
C TYR A 4 19.96 20.42 5.53
N ARG A 5 19.74 19.09 5.68
CA ARG A 5 20.80 18.15 6.08
C ARG A 5 21.46 17.62 4.83
N ILE A 6 22.78 17.83 4.72
CA ILE A 6 23.58 17.45 3.57
C ILE A 6 24.71 16.53 4.04
N LEU A 7 24.88 15.40 3.38
CA LEU A 7 25.98 14.47 3.64
C LEU A 7 26.98 14.52 2.48
N PHE A 8 28.24 14.83 2.80
CA PHE A 8 29.36 14.75 1.87
C PHE A 8 30.13 13.46 2.11
N ILE A 9 30.32 12.66 1.05
CA ILE A 9 31.10 11.41 1.06
C ILE A 9 32.20 11.55 0.01
N ASP A 10 33.43 11.69 0.46
CA ASP A 10 34.62 11.94 -0.38
C ASP A 10 35.84 11.49 0.41
N ASP A 11 36.77 10.76 -0.17
CA ASP A 11 37.98 10.30 0.53
C ASP A 11 39.02 11.42 0.68
N GLU A 12 38.93 12.45 -0.16
CA GLU A 12 39.83 13.61 -0.07
C GLU A 12 39.37 14.60 1.01
N ASP A 13 40.08 14.62 2.16
CA ASP A 13 39.74 15.43 3.32
C ASP A 13 39.68 16.94 3.02
N SER A 14 40.57 17.44 2.18
CA SER A 14 40.62 18.86 1.75
C SER A 14 39.35 19.25 1.00
N VAL A 15 38.89 18.44 0.05
CA VAL A 15 37.67 18.67 -0.73
C VAL A 15 36.46 18.55 0.17
N ARG A 16 36.36 17.47 0.93
CA ARG A 16 35.26 17.21 1.87
C ARG A 16 35.10 18.34 2.90
N LYS A 17 36.22 18.85 3.43
CA LYS A 17 36.23 19.98 4.37
C LYS A 17 35.78 21.26 3.67
N ALA A 18 36.39 21.64 2.56
CA ALA A 18 36.08 22.87 1.85
C ALA A 18 34.61 22.95 1.43
N LEU A 19 34.07 21.87 0.82
CA LEU A 19 32.66 21.80 0.44
C LEU A 19 31.76 21.87 1.67
N GLY A 20 32.08 21.11 2.71
CA GLY A 20 31.26 21.09 3.92
C GLY A 20 31.25 22.42 4.67
N ASP A 21 32.39 23.10 4.80
CA ASP A 21 32.49 24.39 5.48
C ASP A 21 31.69 25.46 4.72
N TYR A 22 31.76 25.48 3.39
CA TYR A 22 30.97 26.39 2.57
C TYR A 22 29.45 26.21 2.76
N PHE A 23 28.95 24.99 2.83
CA PHE A 23 27.52 24.75 3.08
C PHE A 23 27.11 25.02 4.52
N VAL A 24 28.00 24.90 5.48
CA VAL A 24 27.77 25.36 6.87
C VAL A 24 27.62 26.89 6.92
N GLU A 25 28.48 27.65 6.19
CA GLU A 25 28.37 29.12 6.09
C GLU A 25 27.05 29.56 5.44
N LEU A 26 26.50 28.76 4.51
CA LEU A 26 25.16 28.97 3.94
C LEU A 26 24.00 28.61 4.91
N GLY A 27 24.31 28.13 6.11
CA GLY A 27 23.34 27.83 7.17
C GLY A 27 22.76 26.41 7.12
N HIS A 28 23.31 25.51 6.31
CA HIS A 28 22.90 24.12 6.24
C HIS A 28 23.50 23.26 7.35
N GLU A 29 22.92 22.11 7.61
CA GLU A 29 23.43 21.10 8.53
C GLU A 29 24.25 20.06 7.74
N VAL A 30 25.55 20.02 7.99
CA VAL A 30 26.49 19.26 7.17
C VAL A 30 27.07 18.09 7.95
N TYR A 31 27.03 16.93 7.30
CA TYR A 31 27.67 15.69 7.73
C TYR A 31 28.76 15.29 6.74
N ARG A 32 29.79 14.63 7.21
CA ARG A 32 30.96 14.28 6.42
C ARG A 32 31.35 12.83 6.66
N ALA A 33 31.77 12.13 5.61
CA ALA A 33 32.27 10.78 5.68
C ALA A 33 33.47 10.63 4.70
N GLY A 34 34.52 9.99 5.15
CA GLY A 34 35.75 9.79 4.38
C GLY A 34 35.80 8.49 3.59
N SER A 35 34.72 7.70 3.61
CA SER A 35 34.64 6.46 2.87
C SER A 35 33.18 6.08 2.58
N GLY A 36 32.97 5.20 1.62
CA GLY A 36 31.62 4.71 1.28
C GLY A 36 30.94 4.01 2.46
N GLN A 37 31.68 3.20 3.23
CA GLN A 37 31.12 2.49 4.40
C GLN A 37 30.70 3.46 5.50
N GLU A 38 31.54 4.43 5.83
CA GLU A 38 31.23 5.48 6.80
C GLU A 38 30.01 6.30 6.33
N GLY A 39 29.99 6.66 5.03
CA GLY A 39 28.89 7.40 4.42
C GLY A 39 27.55 6.68 4.53
N LEU A 40 27.50 5.38 4.32
CA LEU A 40 26.29 4.59 4.50
C LEU A 40 25.86 4.53 5.97
N ALA A 41 26.80 4.42 6.92
CA ALA A 41 26.50 4.44 8.35
C ALA A 41 25.92 5.79 8.79
N VAL A 42 26.55 6.91 8.38
CA VAL A 42 26.06 8.26 8.65
C VAL A 42 24.70 8.51 8.00
N PHE A 43 24.50 8.05 6.75
CA PHE A 43 23.22 8.17 6.08
C PHE A 43 22.07 7.53 6.88
N GLU A 44 22.28 6.35 7.45
CA GLU A 44 21.24 5.68 8.26
C GLU A 44 20.86 6.45 9.51
N GLN A 45 21.87 7.07 10.15
CA GLN A 45 21.66 7.81 11.39
C GLN A 45 20.96 9.14 11.18
N VAL A 46 21.38 9.92 10.17
CA VAL A 46 20.95 11.31 9.99
C VAL A 46 19.85 11.49 8.95
N ARG A 47 19.68 10.54 8.04
CA ARG A 47 18.70 10.63 6.95
C ARG A 47 18.75 11.97 6.23
N PRO A 48 19.86 12.29 5.55
CA PRO A 48 20.07 13.59 4.91
C PRO A 48 19.02 13.85 3.81
N HIS A 49 18.82 15.11 3.49
CA HIS A 49 17.96 15.49 2.35
C HIS A 49 18.68 15.21 1.04
N VAL A 50 19.99 15.48 1.00
CA VAL A 50 20.85 15.26 -0.17
C VAL A 50 22.16 14.62 0.29
N THR A 51 22.66 13.67 -0.50
CA THR A 51 24.00 13.11 -0.37
C THR A 51 24.83 13.55 -1.58
N VAL A 52 25.93 14.21 -1.33
CA VAL A 52 26.96 14.52 -2.35
C VAL A 52 28.04 13.46 -2.23
N LEU A 53 28.29 12.73 -3.29
CA LEU A 53 29.06 11.49 -3.28
C LEU A 53 30.15 11.53 -4.34
N ASP A 54 31.39 11.36 -3.89
CA ASP A 54 32.49 11.16 -4.83
C ASP A 54 32.40 9.78 -5.54
N LEU A 55 32.78 9.77 -6.78
CA LEU A 55 32.77 8.56 -7.60
C LEU A 55 33.91 7.62 -7.24
N LYS A 56 35.12 8.18 -7.06
CA LYS A 56 36.36 7.41 -6.87
C LYS A 56 36.81 7.45 -5.43
N MET A 57 36.55 6.39 -4.71
CA MET A 57 37.00 6.22 -3.34
C MET A 57 37.68 4.87 -3.16
N PRO A 58 38.70 4.75 -2.29
CA PRO A 58 39.32 3.48 -1.97
C PRO A 58 38.31 2.51 -1.31
N GLY A 59 38.40 1.25 -1.67
CA GLY A 59 37.54 0.18 -1.14
C GLY A 59 36.17 0.16 -1.80
N MET A 60 35.17 0.82 -1.22
CA MET A 60 33.83 0.89 -1.78
C MET A 60 33.70 2.10 -2.70
N SER A 61 33.46 1.86 -3.99
CA SER A 61 33.31 2.93 -4.99
C SER A 61 32.02 3.73 -4.78
N GLY A 62 31.99 4.98 -5.30
CA GLY A 62 30.76 5.77 -5.28
C GLY A 62 29.59 5.12 -6.01
N MET A 63 29.86 4.30 -7.02
CA MET A 63 28.81 3.53 -7.72
C MET A 63 28.18 2.47 -6.82
N ASP A 64 28.98 1.77 -6.01
CA ASP A 64 28.48 0.77 -5.06
C ASP A 64 27.61 1.45 -3.97
N VAL A 65 28.08 2.60 -3.46
CA VAL A 65 27.32 3.41 -2.50
C VAL A 65 26.00 3.90 -3.10
N LEU A 66 26.03 4.41 -4.34
CA LEU A 66 24.84 4.88 -5.05
C LEU A 66 23.81 3.75 -5.19
N GLU A 67 24.24 2.53 -5.52
CA GLU A 67 23.33 1.38 -5.65
C GLU A 67 22.60 1.08 -4.33
N VAL A 68 23.30 1.15 -3.20
CA VAL A 68 22.72 0.96 -1.87
C VAL A 68 21.76 2.11 -1.53
N LEU A 69 22.18 3.36 -1.74
CA LEU A 69 21.40 4.55 -1.44
C LEU A 69 20.12 4.66 -2.29
N ARG A 70 20.18 4.21 -3.55
CA ARG A 70 19.00 4.13 -4.42
C ARG A 70 17.91 3.24 -3.83
N LYS A 71 18.25 2.07 -3.29
CA LYS A 71 17.29 1.16 -2.64
C LYS A 71 16.58 1.85 -1.46
N LYS A 72 17.24 2.82 -0.84
CA LYS A 72 16.72 3.67 0.25
C LYS A 72 16.00 4.93 -0.22
N ARG A 73 15.88 5.11 -1.54
CA ARG A 73 15.27 6.29 -2.19
C ARG A 73 15.97 7.61 -1.84
N ALA A 74 17.26 7.54 -1.52
CA ALA A 74 18.09 8.71 -1.27
C ALA A 74 18.20 9.58 -2.53
N ILE A 75 18.39 10.88 -2.34
CA ILE A 75 18.72 11.82 -3.40
C ILE A 75 20.23 12.02 -3.40
N VAL A 76 20.88 11.62 -4.48
CA VAL A 76 22.33 11.58 -4.59
C VAL A 76 22.79 12.44 -5.75
N ILE A 77 23.73 13.34 -5.48
CA ILE A 77 24.50 14.10 -6.46
C ILE A 77 25.89 13.48 -6.53
N MET A 78 26.30 13.04 -7.71
CA MET A 78 27.62 12.45 -7.90
C MET A 78 28.65 13.53 -8.23
N LEU A 79 29.82 13.44 -7.62
CA LEU A 79 31.01 14.19 -8.03
C LEU A 79 31.98 13.26 -8.77
N THR A 80 32.70 13.79 -9.76
CA THR A 80 33.61 12.95 -10.56
C THR A 80 34.79 13.73 -11.08
N GLY A 81 35.91 13.04 -11.33
CA GLY A 81 37.05 13.60 -12.04
C GLY A 81 36.83 13.75 -13.54
N HIS A 82 37.87 14.17 -14.22
CA HIS A 82 37.89 14.37 -15.67
C HIS A 82 37.73 13.04 -16.44
N GLY A 83 37.01 13.08 -17.56
CA GLY A 83 37.00 12.01 -18.57
C GLY A 83 36.04 10.84 -18.31
N GLU A 84 35.10 10.98 -17.38
CA GLU A 84 34.23 9.87 -16.94
C GLU A 84 32.77 10.00 -17.46
N ILE A 85 32.58 10.43 -18.71
CA ILE A 85 31.25 10.62 -19.30
C ILE A 85 30.41 9.34 -19.28
N GLU A 86 31.03 8.19 -19.58
CA GLU A 86 30.34 6.91 -19.58
C GLU A 86 29.87 6.52 -18.19
N THR A 87 30.68 6.79 -17.16
CA THR A 87 30.32 6.55 -15.77
C THR A 87 29.23 7.52 -15.29
N ALA A 88 29.26 8.77 -15.77
CA ALA A 88 28.18 9.73 -15.55
C ALA A 88 26.84 9.22 -16.06
N VAL A 89 26.81 8.73 -17.29
CA VAL A 89 25.61 8.15 -17.90
C VAL A 89 25.14 6.93 -17.11
N GLN A 90 26.07 6.11 -16.65
CA GLN A 90 25.74 4.94 -15.81
C GLN A 90 25.16 5.36 -14.45
N ALA A 91 25.76 6.35 -13.78
CA ALA A 91 25.24 6.89 -12.50
C ALA A 91 23.81 7.45 -12.65
N MET A 92 23.55 8.19 -13.74
CA MET A 92 22.22 8.70 -14.03
C MET A 92 21.19 7.57 -14.28
N ARG A 93 21.58 6.51 -14.98
CA ARG A 93 20.75 5.31 -15.18
C ARG A 93 20.48 4.58 -13.87
N LEU A 94 21.43 4.58 -12.95
CA LEU A 94 21.28 4.02 -11.61
C LEU A 94 20.43 4.90 -10.68
N GLY A 95 20.08 6.10 -11.10
CA GLY A 95 19.17 6.99 -10.39
C GLY A 95 19.85 8.06 -9.54
N ALA A 96 21.08 8.44 -9.87
CA ALA A 96 21.64 9.70 -9.39
C ALA A 96 20.75 10.87 -9.83
N GLU A 97 20.57 11.85 -8.95
CA GLU A 97 19.74 13.04 -9.24
C GLU A 97 20.48 14.02 -10.14
N ASN A 98 21.77 14.13 -9.95
CA ASN A 98 22.64 14.98 -10.75
C ASN A 98 24.06 14.44 -10.72
N PHE A 99 24.88 14.99 -11.61
CA PHE A 99 26.28 14.63 -11.79
C PHE A 99 27.09 15.89 -12.08
N LEU A 100 28.13 16.15 -11.29
CA LEU A 100 28.97 17.33 -11.41
C LEU A 100 30.43 16.94 -11.52
N GLN A 101 31.16 17.69 -12.34
CA GLN A 101 32.59 17.43 -12.59
C GLN A 101 33.47 18.20 -11.61
N LYS A 102 34.52 17.58 -11.10
CA LYS A 102 35.63 18.24 -10.39
C LYS A 102 36.60 18.87 -11.40
N PRO A 103 37.11 20.11 -11.18
CA PRO A 103 36.88 20.96 -10.02
C PRO A 103 35.45 21.50 -9.97
N VAL A 104 34.86 21.50 -8.76
CA VAL A 104 33.45 21.81 -8.58
C VAL A 104 33.23 23.33 -8.66
N ASP A 105 32.34 23.73 -9.55
CA ASP A 105 31.80 25.09 -9.56
C ASP A 105 30.79 25.27 -8.42
N MET A 106 31.16 26.08 -7.42
CA MET A 106 30.37 26.22 -6.18
C MET A 106 28.95 26.72 -6.42
N PRO A 107 28.71 27.79 -7.21
CA PRO A 107 27.35 28.22 -7.56
C PRO A 107 26.50 27.11 -8.17
N HIS A 108 27.10 26.31 -9.04
CA HIS A 108 26.41 25.19 -9.68
C HIS A 108 26.08 24.06 -8.68
N LEU A 109 27.02 23.73 -7.79
CA LEU A 109 26.79 22.75 -6.73
C LEU A 109 25.66 23.21 -5.77
N VAL A 110 25.69 24.47 -5.36
CA VAL A 110 24.63 25.03 -4.49
C VAL A 110 23.26 24.91 -5.15
N ALA A 111 23.13 25.34 -6.40
CA ALA A 111 21.85 25.25 -7.14
C ALA A 111 21.38 23.79 -7.29
N ALA A 112 22.32 22.87 -7.55
CA ALA A 112 21.98 21.45 -7.64
C ALA A 112 21.52 20.86 -6.32
N VAL A 113 22.18 21.20 -5.22
CA VAL A 113 21.83 20.74 -3.85
C VAL A 113 20.49 21.31 -3.42
N GLU A 114 20.24 22.60 -3.60
CA GLU A 114 18.96 23.23 -3.24
C GLU A 114 17.79 22.59 -3.99
N LYS A 115 17.92 22.44 -5.30
CA LYS A 115 16.90 21.77 -6.11
C LYS A 115 16.67 20.31 -5.70
N ALA A 116 17.73 19.60 -5.37
CA ALA A 116 17.66 18.23 -4.91
C ALA A 116 17.00 18.12 -3.52
N ALA A 117 17.31 19.06 -2.63
CA ALA A 117 16.75 19.13 -1.27
C ALA A 117 15.25 19.47 -1.30
N GLU A 118 14.83 20.42 -2.11
CA GLU A 118 13.42 20.74 -2.34
C GLU A 118 12.64 19.50 -2.82
N LYS A 119 13.21 18.77 -3.78
CA LYS A 119 12.62 17.52 -4.25
C LYS A 119 12.53 16.45 -3.14
N ALA A 120 13.51 16.41 -2.21
CA ALA A 120 13.48 15.52 -1.05
C ALA A 120 12.30 15.84 -0.13
N ASP A 121 12.09 17.12 0.15
CA ASP A 121 11.00 17.60 1.00
C ASP A 121 9.63 17.29 0.38
N LEU A 122 9.44 17.60 -0.89
CA LEU A 122 8.21 17.27 -1.61
C LEU A 122 7.90 15.77 -1.61
N ARG A 123 8.93 14.92 -1.74
CA ARG A 123 8.76 13.46 -1.64
C ARG A 123 8.36 13.02 -0.23
N ARG A 124 8.93 13.61 0.81
CA ARG A 124 8.58 13.31 2.21
C ARG A 124 7.15 13.71 2.52
N GLU A 125 6.75 14.92 2.12
CA GLU A 125 5.40 15.43 2.32
C GLU A 125 4.36 14.53 1.62
N ASN A 126 4.61 14.15 0.38
CA ASN A 126 3.74 13.22 -0.36
C ASN A 126 3.60 11.86 0.36
N LEU A 127 4.70 11.29 0.86
CA LEU A 127 4.67 10.03 1.60
C LEU A 127 3.87 10.15 2.91
N GLU A 128 4.02 11.26 3.63
CA GLU A 128 3.26 11.54 4.84
C GLU A 128 1.77 11.70 4.57
N LEU A 129 1.40 12.44 3.52
CA LEU A 129 0.00 12.59 3.09
C LEU A 129 -0.62 11.24 2.73
N HIS A 130 0.09 10.42 1.96
CA HIS A 130 -0.36 9.08 1.63
C HIS A 130 -0.47 8.17 2.87
N ALA A 131 0.47 8.27 3.81
CA ALA A 131 0.43 7.51 5.07
C ALA A 131 -0.77 7.92 5.95
N ARG A 132 -1.14 9.20 5.97
CA ARG A 132 -2.32 9.71 6.71
C ARG A 132 -3.64 9.30 6.05
N LEU A 133 -3.69 9.19 4.73
CA LEU A 133 -4.90 8.84 3.99
C LEU A 133 -5.15 7.32 3.93
N ALA A 134 -4.12 6.51 3.88
CA ALA A 134 -4.19 5.06 3.74
C ALA A 134 -4.99 4.33 4.85
N PRO A 135 -4.82 4.64 6.16
CA PRO A 135 -5.57 3.94 7.21
C PRO A 135 -7.07 4.23 7.17
N ASN A 136 -7.46 5.45 6.77
CA ASN A 136 -8.87 5.82 6.67
C ASN A 136 -9.57 5.11 5.50
N LEU A 137 -8.89 4.93 4.39
CA LEU A 137 -9.43 4.24 3.22
C LEU A 137 -9.60 2.74 3.51
N ARG A 138 -8.59 2.08 4.10
CA ARG A 138 -8.69 0.68 4.52
C ARG A 138 -9.83 0.44 5.53
N ARG A 139 -9.96 1.30 6.53
CA ARG A 139 -11.07 1.21 7.52
C ARG A 139 -12.43 1.44 6.86
N ARG A 140 -12.54 2.37 5.92
CA ARG A 140 -13.77 2.60 5.15
C ARG A 140 -14.11 1.40 4.25
N MET A 141 -13.14 0.84 3.56
CA MET A 141 -13.34 -0.35 2.73
C MET A 141 -13.71 -1.58 3.57
N MET A 142 -13.05 -1.80 4.71
CA MET A 142 -13.44 -2.88 5.63
C MET A 142 -14.87 -2.70 6.17
N ARG A 143 -15.27 -1.48 6.56
CA ARG A 143 -16.64 -1.23 7.00
C ARG A 143 -17.66 -1.45 5.89
N ALA A 144 -17.37 -1.02 4.67
CA ALA A 144 -18.21 -1.29 3.50
C ALA A 144 -18.33 -2.79 3.21
N ALA A 145 -17.22 -3.53 3.27
CA ALA A 145 -17.22 -4.98 3.08
C ALA A 145 -18.04 -5.70 4.16
N ILE A 146 -17.93 -5.29 5.43
CA ILE A 146 -18.74 -5.83 6.53
C ILE A 146 -20.23 -5.58 6.29
N VAL A 147 -20.60 -4.38 5.86
CA VAL A 147 -22.01 -4.04 5.56
C VAL A 147 -22.54 -4.92 4.41
N VAL A 148 -21.77 -5.10 3.35
CA VAL A 148 -22.16 -5.97 2.22
C VAL A 148 -22.36 -7.41 2.67
N VAL A 149 -21.47 -7.94 3.51
CA VAL A 149 -21.58 -9.30 4.06
C VAL A 149 -22.81 -9.43 4.96
N LEU A 150 -23.08 -8.45 5.82
CA LEU A 150 -24.25 -8.48 6.71
C LEU A 150 -25.57 -8.38 5.93
N VAL A 151 -25.63 -7.55 4.90
CA VAL A 151 -26.81 -7.44 4.02
C VAL A 151 -27.00 -8.74 3.25
N GLY A 152 -25.94 -9.33 2.71
CA GLY A 152 -26.01 -10.64 2.03
C GLY A 152 -26.49 -11.77 2.95
N ALA A 153 -25.99 -11.80 4.20
CA ALA A 153 -26.42 -12.75 5.21
C ALA A 153 -27.90 -12.57 5.57
N ALA A 154 -28.37 -11.33 5.73
CA ALA A 154 -29.76 -11.03 6.04
C ALA A 154 -30.72 -11.47 4.91
N ILE A 155 -30.33 -11.23 3.64
CA ILE A 155 -31.09 -11.68 2.47
C ILE A 155 -31.12 -13.22 2.42
N TRP A 156 -29.99 -13.88 2.70
CA TRP A 156 -29.90 -15.34 2.69
C TRP A 156 -30.78 -15.97 3.78
N VAL A 157 -30.74 -15.44 5.00
CA VAL A 157 -31.60 -15.87 6.11
C VAL A 157 -33.08 -15.61 5.80
N GLY A 158 -33.42 -14.47 5.23
CA GLY A 158 -34.78 -14.15 4.79
C GLY A 158 -35.30 -15.13 3.74
N SER A 159 -34.42 -15.54 2.80
CA SER A 159 -34.76 -16.56 1.80
C SER A 159 -34.99 -17.94 2.40
N LEU A 160 -34.24 -18.32 3.45
CA LEU A 160 -34.43 -19.58 4.17
C LEU A 160 -35.78 -19.61 4.91
N ILE A 161 -36.16 -18.54 5.57
CA ILE A 161 -37.41 -18.41 6.32
C ILE A 161 -38.62 -18.35 5.38
N GLY A 162 -38.49 -17.65 4.23
CA GLY A 162 -39.51 -17.57 3.19
C GLY A 162 -39.82 -18.89 2.50
N SER A 163 -38.84 -19.80 2.37
CA SER A 163 -39.03 -21.13 1.79
C SER A 163 -39.73 -22.11 2.75
N ALA A 164 -39.66 -21.89 4.06
CA ALA A 164 -40.33 -22.73 5.04
C ALA A 164 -41.84 -22.42 5.18
N SER A 165 -42.33 -21.29 4.66
CA SER A 165 -43.75 -20.87 4.73
C SER A 165 -44.66 -21.40 3.59
N LYS A 166 -44.13 -22.15 2.61
CA LYS A 166 -44.94 -22.85 1.66
C LYS A 166 -45.32 -24.23 2.23
N ALA A 167 -46.31 -24.24 3.13
CA ALA A 167 -47.03 -25.48 3.46
C ALA A 167 -47.69 -26.01 2.18
N PRO A 168 -47.59 -27.30 1.89
CA PRO A 168 -48.33 -27.87 0.75
C PRO A 168 -49.83 -27.69 0.97
N ALA A 169 -50.48 -27.09 -0.01
CA ALA A 169 -51.97 -26.97 -0.01
C ALA A 169 -52.56 -28.37 0.22
N ALA A 170 -53.36 -28.49 1.31
CA ALA A 170 -54.07 -29.74 1.59
C ALA A 170 -54.95 -30.07 0.41
N LYS A 171 -54.78 -31.30 -0.10
CA LYS A 171 -55.68 -31.84 -1.15
C LYS A 171 -57.12 -31.81 -0.63
N PRO A 172 -58.10 -31.29 -1.40
CA PRO A 172 -59.50 -31.31 -0.98
C PRO A 172 -59.95 -32.77 -0.83
N ILE A 173 -60.57 -33.05 0.33
CA ILE A 173 -61.20 -34.33 0.63
C ILE A 173 -62.41 -34.47 -0.30
N PRO A 174 -62.55 -35.55 -1.07
CA PRO A 174 -63.73 -35.75 -1.93
C PRO A 174 -64.97 -35.92 -1.07
N VAL A 175 -65.94 -35.00 -1.20
CA VAL A 175 -67.27 -35.11 -0.60
C VAL A 175 -68.01 -36.19 -1.34
N PRO A 176 -68.59 -37.21 -0.67
CA PRO A 176 -69.40 -38.25 -1.35
C PRO A 176 -70.69 -37.62 -1.87
N ILE A 177 -70.90 -37.65 -3.15
CA ILE A 177 -72.16 -37.24 -3.82
C ILE A 177 -73.23 -38.26 -3.45
N ARG A 178 -74.22 -37.76 -2.71
CA ARG A 178 -75.45 -38.52 -2.39
C ARG A 178 -76.33 -38.59 -3.65
N GLY A 179 -76.24 -39.72 -4.29
CA GLY A 179 -77.07 -40.00 -5.47
C GLY A 179 -78.52 -40.19 -5.07
N ASP A 180 -79.32 -39.71 -5.95
CA ASP A 180 -80.75 -39.64 -5.89
C ASP A 180 -81.50 -40.97 -5.76
N THR A 181 -82.53 -40.92 -5.02
CA THR A 181 -83.59 -41.86 -4.84
C THR A 181 -84.47 -41.94 -6.11
N SER A 182 -84.79 -43.15 -6.62
CA SER A 182 -86.07 -43.38 -7.21
C SER A 182 -86.40 -44.88 -7.25
N THR A 183 -87.61 -45.12 -6.69
CA THR A 183 -88.56 -46.19 -7.02
C THR A 183 -88.17 -47.62 -6.67
N ALA A 184 -88.93 -48.39 -6.07
CA ALA A 184 -90.33 -48.70 -5.91
C ALA A 184 -90.51 -49.99 -5.09
N THR A 185 -91.46 -49.94 -4.20
CA THR A 185 -92.46 -50.99 -3.95
C THR A 185 -92.06 -52.47 -3.76
N ALA A 186 -92.19 -52.93 -2.53
CA ALA A 186 -93.08 -54.07 -2.16
C ALA A 186 -92.92 -54.47 -0.69
N ALA A 187 -93.95 -54.43 0.05
CA ALA A 187 -94.14 -55.00 1.37
C ALA A 187 -94.57 -56.47 1.27
N PRO A 188 -94.82 -57.10 2.37
CA PRO A 188 -94.06 -57.82 3.34
C PRO A 188 -94.25 -59.31 3.29
N PRO A 189 -93.95 -60.18 4.18
CA PRO A 189 -94.55 -60.36 5.51
C PRO A 189 -93.61 -60.80 6.66
N LEU A 190 -93.99 -60.37 7.84
CA LEU A 190 -94.34 -61.05 9.08
C LEU A 190 -93.54 -62.34 9.47
N TYR A 191 -93.25 -62.27 10.82
CA TYR A 191 -93.17 -63.43 11.71
C TYR A 191 -91.74 -64.08 11.78
N ASP A 192 -91.12 -64.39 12.83
CA ASP A 192 -91.56 -64.78 14.15
C ASP A 192 -90.57 -64.55 15.24
N ALA A 193 -91.03 -64.59 16.37
CA ALA A 193 -90.38 -64.46 17.67
C ALA A 193 -89.59 -65.72 18.03
N ASP A 194 -88.86 -65.53 19.07
CA ASP A 194 -88.38 -66.50 20.04
C ASP A 194 -87.03 -67.17 19.87
N SER A 195 -86.39 -67.00 20.89
CA SER A 195 -85.72 -67.87 21.90
C SER A 195 -84.28 -67.46 22.16
N VAL A 196 -84.04 -66.80 23.29
CA VAL A 196 -83.79 -67.43 24.61
C VAL A 196 -82.48 -68.25 24.66
N HIS A 197 -81.69 -67.81 25.58
CA HIS A 197 -80.64 -68.54 26.29
C HIS A 197 -79.32 -69.02 25.59
N LYS A 198 -78.25 -68.49 25.91
CA LYS A 198 -77.36 -68.77 27.05
C LYS A 198 -76.23 -67.83 27.05
#